data_242f986fbc7ddd596df40ddac0bbd788
#
_entry.id   242f986fbc7ddd596df40ddac0bbd788
#
_cell.length_a   1.000
_cell.length_b   1.000
_cell.length_c   1.000
_cell.angle_alpha   90.00
_cell.angle_beta   90.00
_cell.angle_gamma   90.00
#
_symmetry.space_group_name_H-M   'P 1'
#
loop_
_entity.id
_entity.type
_entity.pdbx_description
1 polymer ?
#
loop_
_entity_poly.entity_id
_entity_poly.type
_entity_poly.pdbx_seq_one_letter_code
_entity_poly.pdbx_strand_id
1 'polypeptide(L)'
;MNKILYQVIKSAVIFSSVFFAASTFAAPQDWQQIKRPIPAENGKAEPIGSYSNGCIIGAEPLPYKGEGYQVIRMNKNRYYGHPDMIRYLQRLGQRVKAAGLPTMLVGDIAMPGGGRFLTGHASHQMGLDADIWLRMGSMSDSDALNSDGKGLLVVNRKAQRVDDSIWTANHAKLIKLAAEDPKVTRIFVNPAIKLKLCETAGSDRAWLHKIRPWFGHDSHFHVRLTCPQGAQHCENQAPVPAGDGCDSELYSWFEPPKPGATPSKPKVTPPEPFLCQQILNSPNRSEWLE
;
A
#
# COMPACT_ATOMS: atom_id res chain seq x y z
N MET A 1 24.40 27.65 84.62
CA MET A 1 23.76 26.41 84.22
C MET A 1 22.83 26.74 83.03
N ASN A 2 23.33 26.69 81.82
CA ASN A 2 22.55 26.99 80.58
C ASN A 2 22.34 25.69 79.77
N LYS A 3 21.11 25.31 79.62
CA LYS A 3 20.74 24.20 78.71
C LYS A 3 20.51 24.77 77.31
N ILE A 4 21.34 24.37 76.35
CA ILE A 4 21.19 24.70 74.93
C ILE A 4 20.28 23.60 74.33
N LEU A 5 19.16 24.04 73.75
CA LEU A 5 18.20 23.20 73.06
C LEU A 5 18.65 23.08 71.60
N TYR A 6 19.01 21.87 71.12
CA TYR A 6 19.25 21.58 69.72
C TYR A 6 17.91 21.28 69.03
N GLN A 7 17.51 22.12 68.10
CA GLN A 7 16.43 21.83 67.15
C GLN A 7 17.00 21.07 65.95
N VAL A 8 16.53 19.88 65.73
CA VAL A 8 16.83 19.08 64.55
C VAL A 8 15.80 19.44 63.46
N ILE A 9 16.23 20.12 62.43
CA ILE A 9 15.42 20.40 61.24
C ILE A 9 15.47 19.14 60.35
N LYS A 10 14.33 18.42 60.25
CA LYS A 10 14.12 17.33 59.30
C LYS A 10 13.76 17.93 57.92
N SER A 11 14.73 18.00 57.02
CA SER A 11 14.49 18.34 55.62
C SER A 11 13.87 17.13 54.92
N ALA A 12 12.61 17.22 54.53
CA ALA A 12 11.94 16.22 53.69
C ALA A 12 12.35 16.49 52.23
N VAL A 13 13.17 15.62 51.67
CA VAL A 13 13.47 15.63 50.23
C VAL A 13 12.32 14.96 49.49
N ILE A 14 11.50 15.78 48.81
CA ILE A 14 10.44 15.27 47.93
C ILE A 14 11.11 14.85 46.62
N PHE A 15 11.22 13.52 46.39
CA PHE A 15 11.59 12.97 45.10
C PHE A 15 10.38 13.07 44.18
N SER A 16 10.33 14.06 43.31
CA SER A 16 9.41 14.09 42.19
C SER A 16 9.86 13.07 41.15
N SER A 17 9.19 11.91 41.13
CA SER A 17 9.36 10.92 40.08
C SER A 17 8.75 11.46 38.78
N VAL A 18 9.58 11.96 37.89
CA VAL A 18 9.16 12.27 36.51
C VAL A 18 8.97 10.95 35.79
N PHE A 19 7.73 10.52 35.64
CA PHE A 19 7.39 9.40 34.74
C PHE A 19 7.60 9.86 33.30
N PHE A 20 8.71 9.50 32.70
CA PHE A 20 8.85 9.50 31.26
C PHE A 20 7.93 8.41 30.72
N ALA A 21 6.80 8.81 30.12
CA ALA A 21 6.02 7.92 29.28
C ALA A 21 6.89 7.56 28.08
N ALA A 22 7.49 6.38 28.11
CA ALA A 22 8.14 5.80 26.94
C ALA A 22 7.06 5.59 25.89
N SER A 23 7.09 6.35 24.79
CA SER A 23 6.27 6.10 23.61
C SER A 23 6.71 4.77 23.05
N THR A 24 5.98 3.70 23.37
CA THR A 24 6.19 2.39 22.76
C THR A 24 5.73 2.47 21.32
N PHE A 25 6.67 2.42 20.39
CA PHE A 25 6.32 2.27 18.97
C PHE A 25 5.71 0.88 18.77
N ALA A 26 4.52 0.82 18.21
CA ALA A 26 3.90 -0.46 17.87
C ALA A 26 4.79 -1.21 16.86
N ALA A 27 5.03 -2.49 17.13
CA ALA A 27 5.80 -3.34 16.23
C ALA A 27 4.92 -3.76 15.02
N PRO A 28 5.50 -4.00 13.83
CA PRO A 28 4.73 -4.51 12.69
C PRO A 28 3.90 -5.76 12.98
N GLN A 29 4.35 -6.59 13.92
CA GLN A 29 3.62 -7.78 14.38
C GLN A 29 2.25 -7.44 15.00
N ASP A 30 2.08 -6.27 15.59
CA ASP A 30 0.82 -5.87 16.23
C ASP A 30 -0.32 -5.78 15.22
N TRP A 31 -0.06 -5.25 14.03
CA TRP A 31 -1.05 -5.19 12.94
C TRP A 31 -1.35 -6.58 12.36
N GLN A 32 -0.38 -7.50 12.34
CA GLN A 32 -0.58 -8.88 11.87
C GLN A 32 -1.52 -9.70 12.75
N GLN A 33 -1.68 -9.30 14.01
CA GLN A 33 -2.57 -9.97 14.95
C GLN A 33 -4.04 -9.63 14.70
N ILE A 34 -4.34 -8.47 14.08
CA ILE A 34 -5.70 -8.06 13.75
C ILE A 34 -6.22 -8.92 12.60
N LYS A 35 -7.25 -9.73 12.87
CA LYS A 35 -7.85 -10.70 11.92
C LYS A 35 -9.16 -10.23 11.32
N ARG A 36 -9.85 -9.30 12.00
CA ARG A 36 -11.13 -8.74 11.57
C ARG A 36 -11.04 -7.23 11.38
N PRO A 37 -11.85 -6.62 10.50
CA PRO A 37 -11.92 -5.18 10.37
C PRO A 37 -12.26 -4.50 11.70
N ILE A 38 -11.58 -3.39 11.96
CA ILE A 38 -11.85 -2.54 13.10
C ILE A 38 -13.11 -1.72 12.77
N PRO A 39 -14.19 -1.79 13.59
CA PRO A 39 -15.42 -1.08 13.29
C PRO A 39 -15.23 0.44 13.24
N ALA A 40 -15.90 1.10 12.30
CA ALA A 40 -15.97 2.55 12.25
C ALA A 40 -17.16 3.03 13.13
N GLU A 41 -16.90 3.87 14.11
CA GLU A 41 -17.91 4.34 15.06
C GLU A 41 -19.14 4.98 14.39
N ASN A 42 -18.93 5.70 13.27
CA ASN A 42 -19.99 6.39 12.52
C ASN A 42 -20.36 5.67 11.21
N GLY A 43 -20.01 4.39 11.06
CA GLY A 43 -20.23 3.62 9.85
C GLY A 43 -19.46 4.12 8.62
N LYS A 44 -18.51 5.07 8.79
CA LYS A 44 -17.67 5.59 7.71
C LYS A 44 -16.26 5.09 7.88
N ALA A 45 -15.76 4.40 6.87
CA ALA A 45 -14.36 4.00 6.84
C ALA A 45 -13.45 5.23 6.83
N GLU A 46 -12.38 5.20 7.64
CA GLU A 46 -11.41 6.28 7.76
C GLU A 46 -10.00 5.72 7.57
N PRO A 47 -9.34 6.05 6.46
CA PRO A 47 -7.90 5.83 6.30
C PRO A 47 -7.14 6.88 7.09
N ILE A 48 -6.14 6.46 7.86
CA ILE A 48 -5.39 7.32 8.79
C ILE A 48 -3.92 7.33 8.41
N GLY A 49 -3.32 8.51 8.34
CA GLY A 49 -1.92 8.72 7.98
C GLY A 49 -1.66 8.67 6.49
N SER A 50 -0.50 8.17 6.10
CA SER A 50 -0.06 8.07 4.71
C SER A 50 -0.02 6.61 4.24
N TYR A 51 0.10 6.41 2.92
CA TYR A 51 0.12 5.07 2.29
C TYR A 51 1.20 4.13 2.85
N SER A 52 2.31 4.68 3.36
CA SER A 52 3.44 3.93 3.92
C SER A 52 3.65 4.13 5.41
N ASN A 53 2.76 4.86 6.08
CA ASN A 53 2.75 5.04 7.52
C ASN A 53 1.33 5.39 7.97
N GLY A 54 0.49 4.36 8.16
CA GLY A 54 -0.91 4.55 8.45
C GLY A 54 -1.63 3.27 8.83
N CYS A 55 -2.94 3.39 9.01
CA CYS A 55 -3.87 2.31 9.32
C CYS A 55 -5.26 2.65 8.78
N ILE A 56 -6.23 1.77 8.97
CA ILE A 56 -7.61 1.99 8.54
C ILE A 56 -8.61 1.41 9.57
N ILE A 57 -9.68 2.16 9.83
CA ILE A 57 -10.90 1.67 10.48
C ILE A 57 -12.01 1.53 9.43
N GLY A 58 -12.94 0.60 9.61
CA GLY A 58 -14.04 0.37 8.68
C GLY A 58 -13.60 -0.22 7.34
N ALA A 59 -12.49 -0.98 7.29
CA ALA A 59 -12.10 -1.69 6.08
C ALA A 59 -13.13 -2.76 5.71
N GLU A 60 -13.33 -2.97 4.40
CA GLU A 60 -14.21 -4.01 3.85
C GLU A 60 -13.38 -5.06 3.11
N PRO A 61 -13.75 -6.35 3.20
CA PRO A 61 -13.11 -7.37 2.39
C PRO A 61 -13.56 -7.28 0.91
N LEU A 62 -12.62 -7.42 -0.02
CA LEU A 62 -12.97 -7.68 -1.41
C LEU A 62 -13.50 -9.12 -1.51
N PRO A 63 -14.71 -9.37 -2.05
CA PRO A 63 -15.18 -10.73 -2.31
C PRO A 63 -14.16 -11.53 -3.12
N TYR A 64 -13.95 -12.80 -2.77
CA TYR A 64 -12.90 -13.63 -3.39
C TYR A 64 -13.02 -13.75 -4.91
N LYS A 65 -14.23 -13.72 -5.43
CA LYS A 65 -14.54 -13.72 -6.85
C LYS A 65 -15.60 -12.70 -7.17
N GLY A 66 -15.44 -12.06 -8.31
CA GLY A 66 -16.43 -11.12 -8.86
C GLY A 66 -16.36 -11.09 -10.38
N GLU A 67 -17.14 -10.23 -10.95
CA GLU A 67 -17.18 -10.07 -12.40
C GLU A 67 -15.83 -9.56 -12.92
N GLY A 68 -15.12 -10.41 -13.68
CA GLY A 68 -13.83 -10.09 -14.30
C GLY A 68 -12.62 -10.03 -13.37
N TYR A 69 -12.76 -10.42 -12.08
CA TYR A 69 -11.65 -10.50 -11.15
C TYR A 69 -11.71 -11.72 -10.24
N GLN A 70 -10.55 -12.08 -9.68
CA GLN A 70 -10.38 -13.08 -8.62
C GLN A 70 -9.32 -12.59 -7.64
N VAL A 71 -9.59 -12.72 -6.33
CA VAL A 71 -8.61 -12.48 -5.27
C VAL A 71 -7.65 -13.66 -5.18
N ILE A 72 -6.37 -13.36 -5.01
CA ILE A 72 -5.30 -14.34 -4.83
C ILE A 72 -4.56 -14.08 -3.52
N ARG A 73 -3.68 -15.00 -3.09
CA ARG A 73 -2.92 -14.90 -1.83
C ARG A 73 -3.82 -14.76 -0.60
N MET A 74 -4.99 -15.40 -0.63
CA MET A 74 -6.00 -15.27 0.43
C MET A 74 -5.47 -15.69 1.81
N ASN A 75 -4.48 -16.61 1.86
CA ASN A 75 -3.79 -17.02 3.09
C ASN A 75 -3.05 -15.88 3.81
N LYS A 76 -2.77 -14.76 3.12
CA LYS A 76 -2.09 -13.59 3.70
C LYS A 76 -3.06 -12.65 4.45
N ASN A 77 -4.36 -12.84 4.31
CA ASN A 77 -5.39 -11.97 4.89
C ASN A 77 -5.22 -10.47 4.51
N ARG A 78 -4.85 -10.20 3.23
CA ARG A 78 -4.50 -8.86 2.70
C ARG A 78 -5.45 -8.39 1.60
N TYR A 79 -6.72 -8.77 1.68
CA TYR A 79 -7.76 -8.43 0.71
C TYR A 79 -8.80 -7.45 1.27
N TYR A 80 -8.43 -6.67 2.28
CA TYR A 80 -9.26 -5.62 2.87
C TYR A 80 -8.85 -4.27 2.33
N GLY A 81 -9.81 -3.36 2.20
CA GLY A 81 -9.55 -2.02 1.73
C GLY A 81 -10.61 -1.02 2.16
N HIS A 82 -10.33 0.25 1.91
CA HIS A 82 -11.37 1.28 2.01
C HIS A 82 -12.49 0.96 1.01
N PRO A 83 -13.78 1.23 1.35
CA PRO A 83 -14.90 0.97 0.45
C PRO A 83 -14.73 1.54 -0.97
N ASP A 84 -14.02 2.66 -1.12
CA ASP A 84 -13.70 3.21 -2.44
C ASP A 84 -12.76 2.30 -3.26
N MET A 85 -11.77 1.66 -2.60
CA MET A 85 -10.89 0.70 -3.25
C MET A 85 -11.66 -0.57 -3.64
N ILE A 86 -12.51 -1.07 -2.76
CA ILE A 86 -13.34 -2.25 -3.05
C ILE A 86 -14.24 -1.98 -4.26
N ARG A 87 -14.95 -0.86 -4.26
CA ARG A 87 -15.80 -0.45 -5.40
C ARG A 87 -14.99 -0.20 -6.68
N TYR A 88 -13.78 0.38 -6.56
CA TYR A 88 -12.90 0.57 -7.71
C TYR A 88 -12.52 -0.77 -8.35
N LEU A 89 -12.07 -1.74 -7.56
CA LEU A 89 -11.66 -3.06 -8.06
C LEU A 89 -12.83 -3.83 -8.70
N GLN A 90 -14.02 -3.72 -8.12
CA GLN A 90 -15.23 -4.31 -8.70
C GLN A 90 -15.59 -3.68 -10.07
N ARG A 91 -15.58 -2.34 -10.16
CA ARG A 91 -15.82 -1.65 -11.45
C ARG A 91 -14.73 -1.97 -12.48
N LEU A 92 -13.46 -2.03 -12.04
CA LEU A 92 -12.36 -2.41 -12.93
C LEU A 92 -12.55 -3.84 -13.45
N GLY A 93 -12.97 -4.78 -12.61
CA GLY A 93 -13.29 -6.15 -13.02
C GLY A 93 -14.39 -6.19 -14.09
N GLN A 94 -15.48 -5.44 -13.90
CA GLN A 94 -16.55 -5.33 -14.90
C GLN A 94 -16.02 -4.79 -16.24
N ARG A 95 -15.16 -3.78 -16.21
CA ARG A 95 -14.53 -3.21 -17.41
C ARG A 95 -13.57 -4.20 -18.08
N VAL A 96 -12.81 -4.97 -17.29
CA VAL A 96 -11.93 -6.05 -17.78
C VAL A 96 -12.74 -7.09 -18.55
N LYS A 97 -13.85 -7.56 -17.97
CA LYS A 97 -14.76 -8.52 -18.62
C LYS A 97 -15.39 -7.93 -19.89
N ALA A 98 -15.92 -6.71 -19.82
CA ALA A 98 -16.52 -6.02 -20.96
C ALA A 98 -15.53 -5.79 -22.10
N ALA A 99 -14.24 -5.61 -21.78
CA ALA A 99 -13.16 -5.47 -22.75
C ALA A 99 -12.69 -6.80 -23.36
N GLY A 100 -13.26 -7.95 -22.95
CA GLY A 100 -12.87 -9.27 -23.40
C GLY A 100 -11.49 -9.73 -22.90
N LEU A 101 -10.98 -9.12 -21.83
CA LEU A 101 -9.73 -9.52 -21.20
C LEU A 101 -9.92 -10.78 -20.33
N PRO A 102 -8.89 -11.61 -20.16
CA PRO A 102 -8.91 -12.65 -19.14
C PRO A 102 -9.10 -12.06 -17.75
N THR A 103 -9.67 -12.85 -16.82
CA THR A 103 -9.89 -12.47 -15.42
C THR A 103 -8.63 -11.83 -14.82
N MET A 104 -8.75 -10.63 -14.24
CA MET A 104 -7.65 -10.02 -13.51
C MET A 104 -7.47 -10.65 -12.13
N LEU A 105 -6.24 -10.76 -11.67
CA LEU A 105 -5.90 -11.33 -10.36
C LEU A 105 -5.51 -10.20 -9.41
N VAL A 106 -6.28 -10.05 -8.33
CA VAL A 106 -6.05 -9.02 -7.30
C VAL A 106 -5.26 -9.65 -6.15
N GLY A 107 -4.07 -9.13 -5.92
CA GLY A 107 -3.18 -9.55 -4.84
C GLY A 107 -3.41 -8.77 -3.56
N ASP A 108 -2.32 -8.24 -2.97
CA ASP A 108 -2.39 -7.51 -1.71
C ASP A 108 -3.13 -6.17 -1.87
N ILE A 109 -4.06 -5.88 -0.94
CA ILE A 109 -4.70 -4.58 -0.74
C ILE A 109 -4.21 -4.03 0.59
N ALA A 110 -4.81 -4.45 1.71
CA ALA A 110 -4.36 -4.18 3.06
C ALA A 110 -4.81 -5.31 4.00
N MET A 111 -4.28 -5.30 5.22
CA MET A 111 -4.80 -6.13 6.33
C MET A 111 -6.11 -5.54 6.86
N PRO A 112 -6.88 -6.27 7.68
CA PRO A 112 -8.16 -5.82 8.22
C PRO A 112 -8.13 -4.48 8.95
N GLY A 113 -7.03 -4.18 9.66
CA GLY A 113 -6.77 -2.90 10.32
C GLY A 113 -5.78 -2.01 9.57
N GLY A 114 -5.35 -2.42 8.38
CA GLY A 114 -4.23 -1.77 7.70
C GLY A 114 -2.90 -2.00 8.41
N GLY A 115 -2.09 -0.94 8.51
CA GLY A 115 -0.79 -1.02 9.15
C GLY A 115 0.28 -1.73 8.32
N ARG A 116 1.49 -1.77 8.84
CA ARG A 116 2.66 -2.24 8.10
C ARG A 116 2.69 -3.75 7.95
N PHE A 117 2.95 -4.23 6.74
CA PHE A 117 3.25 -5.64 6.51
C PHE A 117 4.62 -6.01 7.09
N LEU A 118 4.77 -7.25 7.57
CA LEU A 118 6.06 -7.77 8.04
C LEU A 118 7.10 -7.86 6.91
N THR A 119 6.63 -8.21 5.72
CA THR A 119 7.49 -8.42 4.55
C THR A 119 6.81 -7.94 3.29
N GLY A 120 7.60 -7.58 2.29
CA GLY A 120 7.14 -7.21 0.96
C GLY A 120 7.02 -5.71 0.80
N HIS A 121 5.82 -5.19 0.87
CA HIS A 121 5.51 -3.81 0.52
C HIS A 121 5.78 -2.81 1.65
N ALA A 122 6.23 -1.62 1.31
CA ALA A 122 6.37 -0.51 2.26
C ALA A 122 5.06 0.27 2.45
N SER A 123 4.12 0.16 1.51
CA SER A 123 2.79 0.81 1.55
C SER A 123 1.68 -0.20 1.83
N HIS A 124 0.47 0.00 1.33
CA HIS A 124 -0.72 -0.79 1.61
C HIS A 124 -1.26 -0.66 3.05
N GLN A 125 -0.94 0.45 3.73
CA GLN A 125 -1.23 0.55 5.15
C GLN A 125 -2.59 1.13 5.48
N MET A 126 -3.26 1.81 4.54
CA MET A 126 -4.56 2.44 4.82
C MET A 126 -5.67 2.06 3.82
N GLY A 127 -5.51 0.90 3.16
CA GLY A 127 -6.56 0.33 2.32
C GLY A 127 -6.87 1.09 1.02
N LEU A 128 -5.96 1.95 0.55
CA LEU A 128 -6.08 2.73 -0.69
C LEU A 128 -5.06 2.33 -1.76
N ASP A 129 -4.32 1.26 -1.53
CA ASP A 129 -3.38 0.63 -2.46
C ASP A 129 -3.87 -0.78 -2.84
N ALA A 130 -3.62 -1.22 -4.07
CA ALA A 130 -3.88 -2.58 -4.50
C ALA A 130 -2.88 -3.05 -5.55
N ASP A 131 -2.42 -4.29 -5.43
CA ASP A 131 -1.61 -4.95 -6.44
C ASP A 131 -2.48 -5.77 -7.38
N ILE A 132 -2.32 -5.56 -8.67
CA ILE A 132 -2.97 -6.32 -9.73
C ILE A 132 -1.89 -7.06 -10.51
N TRP A 133 -1.99 -8.38 -10.56
CA TRP A 133 -0.99 -9.19 -11.20
C TRP A 133 -1.03 -9.08 -12.73
N LEU A 134 0.16 -9.13 -13.35
CA LEU A 134 0.30 -9.16 -14.80
C LEU A 134 -0.04 -10.55 -15.36
N ARG A 135 0.03 -11.61 -14.56
CA ARG A 135 -0.63 -12.87 -14.87
C ARG A 135 -2.14 -12.65 -14.86
N MET A 136 -2.80 -12.94 -15.98
CA MET A 136 -4.25 -12.90 -16.13
C MET A 136 -4.81 -14.30 -16.31
N GLY A 137 -6.12 -14.46 -16.10
CA GLY A 137 -6.83 -15.74 -16.16
C GLY A 137 -7.11 -16.31 -14.78
N SER A 138 -8.26 -16.96 -14.62
CA SER A 138 -8.69 -17.56 -13.35
C SER A 138 -7.73 -18.66 -12.89
N MET A 139 -7.59 -18.79 -11.58
CA MET A 139 -6.85 -19.86 -10.91
C MET A 139 -7.84 -20.77 -10.18
N SER A 140 -7.44 -22.03 -9.89
CA SER A 140 -8.18 -22.86 -8.95
C SER A 140 -8.22 -22.23 -7.57
N ASP A 141 -9.18 -22.55 -6.72
CA ASP A 141 -9.30 -21.97 -5.39
C ASP A 141 -8.07 -22.30 -4.51
N SER A 142 -7.54 -23.52 -4.65
CA SER A 142 -6.32 -23.93 -3.96
C SER A 142 -5.09 -23.14 -4.42
N ASP A 143 -4.98 -22.86 -5.73
CA ASP A 143 -3.91 -22.05 -6.27
C ASP A 143 -4.05 -20.57 -5.88
N ALA A 144 -5.26 -20.04 -5.88
CA ALA A 144 -5.54 -18.67 -5.46
C ALA A 144 -5.25 -18.47 -3.97
N LEU A 145 -5.54 -19.47 -3.12
CA LEU A 145 -5.26 -19.44 -1.69
C LEU A 145 -3.75 -19.31 -1.44
N ASN A 146 -2.93 -20.07 -2.15
CA ASN A 146 -1.47 -20.16 -1.95
C ASN A 146 -0.72 -19.87 -3.25
N SER A 147 -0.86 -18.63 -3.75
CA SER A 147 -0.30 -18.23 -5.04
C SER A 147 1.08 -17.58 -4.95
N ASP A 148 1.74 -17.58 -3.78
CA ASP A 148 3.10 -17.06 -3.65
C ASP A 148 4.05 -17.73 -4.66
N GLY A 149 4.85 -16.92 -5.36
CA GLY A 149 5.77 -17.39 -6.39
C GLY A 149 5.14 -17.74 -7.76
N LYS A 150 3.81 -17.65 -7.90
CA LYS A 150 3.11 -17.92 -9.16
C LYS A 150 2.91 -16.70 -10.06
N GLY A 151 3.54 -15.57 -9.73
CA GLY A 151 3.53 -14.36 -10.55
C GLY A 151 4.20 -14.57 -11.92
N LEU A 152 3.71 -13.87 -12.93
CA LEU A 152 4.30 -13.86 -14.26
C LEU A 152 5.29 -12.69 -14.36
N LEU A 153 6.57 -12.98 -14.48
CA LEU A 153 7.59 -11.95 -14.71
C LEU A 153 7.58 -11.56 -16.19
N VAL A 154 7.15 -10.33 -16.47
CA VAL A 154 7.06 -9.82 -17.84
C VAL A 154 8.28 -8.99 -18.26
N VAL A 155 9.28 -8.87 -17.40
CA VAL A 155 10.49 -8.06 -17.64
C VAL A 155 11.73 -8.94 -17.68
N ASN A 156 12.50 -8.83 -18.74
CA ASN A 156 13.89 -9.29 -18.78
C ASN A 156 14.76 -8.29 -18.03
N ARG A 157 15.08 -8.59 -16.76
CA ARG A 157 15.85 -7.68 -15.89
C ARG A 157 17.26 -7.39 -16.41
N LYS A 158 17.90 -8.35 -17.11
CA LYS A 158 19.24 -8.16 -17.68
C LYS A 158 19.21 -7.19 -18.86
N ALA A 159 18.21 -7.31 -19.71
CA ALA A 159 18.02 -6.43 -20.86
C ALA A 159 17.35 -5.10 -20.48
N GLN A 160 16.81 -4.96 -19.26
CA GLN A 160 16.00 -3.84 -18.79
C GLN A 160 14.85 -3.49 -19.75
N ARG A 161 14.20 -4.52 -20.32
CA ARG A 161 13.10 -4.43 -21.28
C ARG A 161 12.02 -5.44 -20.94
N VAL A 162 10.80 -5.18 -21.37
CA VAL A 162 9.78 -6.23 -21.33
C VAL A 162 10.19 -7.41 -22.18
N ASP A 163 9.79 -8.60 -21.80
CA ASP A 163 9.96 -9.81 -22.59
C ASP A 163 8.80 -9.91 -23.60
N ASP A 164 9.08 -9.62 -24.87
CA ASP A 164 8.06 -9.61 -25.92
C ASP A 164 7.46 -11.00 -26.21
N SER A 165 8.07 -12.08 -25.72
CA SER A 165 7.48 -13.42 -25.78
C SER A 165 6.37 -13.64 -24.73
N ILE A 166 6.34 -12.80 -23.69
CA ILE A 166 5.40 -12.86 -22.57
C ILE A 166 4.42 -11.68 -22.62
N TRP A 167 4.93 -10.48 -22.91
CA TRP A 167 4.12 -9.27 -22.96
C TRP A 167 3.16 -9.29 -24.14
N THR A 168 1.90 -8.98 -23.85
CA THR A 168 0.83 -8.89 -24.86
C THR A 168 0.11 -7.55 -24.79
N ALA A 169 -0.68 -7.23 -25.80
CA ALA A 169 -1.57 -6.06 -25.80
C ALA A 169 -2.56 -6.06 -24.61
N ASN A 170 -2.91 -7.23 -24.08
CA ASN A 170 -3.80 -7.35 -22.92
C ASN A 170 -3.18 -6.74 -21.65
N HIS A 171 -1.86 -6.84 -21.45
CA HIS A 171 -1.17 -6.21 -20.32
C HIS A 171 -1.27 -4.69 -20.38
N ALA A 172 -0.98 -4.09 -21.54
CA ALA A 172 -1.12 -2.65 -21.74
C ALA A 172 -2.57 -2.19 -21.56
N LYS A 173 -3.54 -2.95 -22.12
CA LYS A 173 -4.97 -2.66 -22.01
C LYS A 173 -5.47 -2.71 -20.57
N LEU A 174 -5.04 -3.71 -19.79
CA LEU A 174 -5.39 -3.83 -18.37
C LEU A 174 -4.87 -2.64 -17.56
N ILE A 175 -3.60 -2.26 -17.74
CA ILE A 175 -3.00 -1.11 -17.04
C ILE A 175 -3.71 0.20 -17.42
N LYS A 176 -4.03 0.39 -18.70
CA LYS A 176 -4.78 1.55 -19.19
C LYS A 176 -6.16 1.62 -18.54
N LEU A 177 -6.94 0.53 -18.58
CA LEU A 177 -8.24 0.46 -17.93
C LEU A 177 -8.16 0.82 -16.43
N ALA A 178 -7.13 0.35 -15.74
CA ALA A 178 -6.91 0.70 -14.34
C ALA A 178 -6.63 2.20 -14.14
N ALA A 179 -5.84 2.82 -15.03
CA ALA A 179 -5.43 4.22 -14.92
C ALA A 179 -6.56 5.23 -15.24
N GLU A 180 -7.55 4.85 -16.02
CA GLU A 180 -8.63 5.74 -16.46
C GLU A 180 -9.65 6.11 -15.37
N ASP A 181 -9.70 5.39 -14.24
CA ASP A 181 -10.56 5.78 -13.12
C ASP A 181 -10.07 7.10 -12.50
N PRO A 182 -10.97 8.10 -12.31
CA PRO A 182 -10.58 9.41 -11.79
C PRO A 182 -10.02 9.38 -10.36
N LYS A 183 -10.36 8.37 -9.56
CA LYS A 183 -9.83 8.20 -8.20
C LYS A 183 -8.39 7.68 -8.17
N VAL A 184 -7.89 7.13 -9.26
CA VAL A 184 -6.49 6.67 -9.37
C VAL A 184 -5.58 7.88 -9.52
N THR A 185 -4.68 8.06 -8.55
CA THR A 185 -3.66 9.11 -8.57
C THR A 185 -2.39 8.67 -9.25
N ARG A 186 -2.02 7.39 -9.11
CA ARG A 186 -0.86 6.79 -9.76
C ARG A 186 -0.91 5.27 -9.80
N ILE A 187 -0.15 4.73 -10.70
CA ILE A 187 0.10 3.29 -10.84
C ILE A 187 1.60 3.10 -10.92
N PHE A 188 2.16 2.30 -10.02
CA PHE A 188 3.59 1.96 -10.06
C PHE A 188 3.79 0.71 -10.91
N VAL A 189 4.75 0.78 -11.81
CA VAL A 189 5.17 -0.30 -12.71
C VAL A 189 6.69 -0.36 -12.78
N ASN A 190 7.25 -1.48 -13.22
CA ASN A 190 8.68 -1.53 -13.54
C ASN A 190 9.02 -0.49 -14.62
N PRO A 191 10.20 0.18 -14.55
CA PRO A 191 10.63 1.14 -15.57
C PRO A 191 10.54 0.60 -17.01
N ALA A 192 10.90 -0.67 -17.24
CA ALA A 192 10.79 -1.32 -18.54
C ALA A 192 9.33 -1.41 -19.05
N ILE A 193 8.37 -1.62 -18.14
CA ILE A 193 6.94 -1.60 -18.47
C ILE A 193 6.51 -0.19 -18.85
N LYS A 194 6.89 0.84 -18.07
CA LYS A 194 6.59 2.23 -18.41
C LYS A 194 7.14 2.60 -19.77
N LEU A 195 8.38 2.22 -20.06
CA LEU A 195 9.01 2.46 -21.35
C LEU A 195 8.22 1.81 -22.50
N LYS A 196 7.85 0.53 -22.36
CA LYS A 196 7.04 -0.18 -23.36
C LYS A 196 5.69 0.51 -23.61
N LEU A 197 5.04 0.98 -22.54
CA LEU A 197 3.77 1.72 -22.64
C LEU A 197 3.96 3.06 -23.38
N CYS A 198 5.06 3.78 -23.11
CA CYS A 198 5.41 5.01 -23.81
C CYS A 198 5.62 4.78 -25.31
N GLU A 199 6.29 3.69 -25.68
CA GLU A 199 6.60 3.32 -27.06
C GLU A 199 5.35 2.89 -27.85
N THR A 200 4.33 2.32 -27.17
CA THR A 200 3.20 1.66 -27.82
C THR A 200 1.85 2.37 -27.65
N ALA A 201 1.76 3.44 -26.86
CA ALA A 201 0.49 4.12 -26.56
C ALA A 201 -0.15 4.85 -27.75
N GLY A 202 0.60 5.15 -28.81
CA GLY A 202 0.12 5.96 -29.93
C GLY A 202 -0.24 7.38 -29.50
N SER A 203 -1.33 7.93 -30.03
CA SER A 203 -1.82 9.29 -29.73
C SER A 203 -2.61 9.41 -28.42
N ASP A 204 -3.20 8.33 -27.94
CA ASP A 204 -3.95 8.31 -26.68
C ASP A 204 -3.00 8.10 -25.49
N ARG A 205 -2.49 9.21 -24.94
CA ARG A 205 -1.41 9.23 -23.95
C ARG A 205 -1.82 9.83 -22.60
N ALA A 206 -3.01 10.40 -22.47
CA ALA A 206 -3.41 11.13 -21.27
C ALA A 206 -3.32 10.30 -19.97
N TRP A 207 -3.60 8.99 -20.04
CA TRP A 207 -3.53 8.08 -18.90
C TRP A 207 -2.10 7.77 -18.43
N LEU A 208 -1.09 7.95 -19.31
CA LEU A 208 0.31 7.62 -19.03
C LEU A 208 0.89 8.48 -17.89
N HIS A 209 0.40 9.71 -17.67
CA HIS A 209 0.92 10.55 -16.58
C HIS A 209 0.77 9.90 -15.20
N LYS A 210 -0.25 9.05 -15.01
CA LYS A 210 -0.46 8.31 -13.77
C LYS A 210 0.47 7.11 -13.62
N ILE A 211 1.07 6.62 -14.70
CA ILE A 211 1.96 5.46 -14.69
C ILE A 211 3.37 5.90 -14.30
N ARG A 212 3.82 5.47 -13.12
CA ARG A 212 5.10 5.90 -12.56
C ARG A 212 6.09 4.73 -12.46
N PRO A 213 7.33 4.90 -12.93
CA PRO A 213 8.35 3.88 -12.78
C PRO A 213 8.70 3.69 -11.31
N TRP A 214 8.87 2.43 -10.90
CA TRP A 214 9.29 2.08 -9.56
C TRP A 214 10.05 0.75 -9.54
N PHE A 215 10.92 0.57 -8.55
CA PHE A 215 11.68 -0.68 -8.39
C PHE A 215 10.74 -1.88 -8.20
N GLY A 216 11.18 -3.06 -8.66
CA GLY A 216 10.33 -4.24 -8.71
C GLY A 216 9.20 -4.07 -9.72
N HIS A 217 7.96 -4.43 -9.36
CA HIS A 217 6.75 -4.27 -10.17
C HIS A 217 6.87 -4.87 -11.58
N ASP A 218 7.53 -6.01 -11.69
CA ASP A 218 7.74 -6.76 -12.94
C ASP A 218 6.79 -7.95 -13.09
N SER A 219 6.02 -8.28 -12.05
CA SER A 219 4.98 -9.34 -12.05
C SER A 219 3.58 -8.81 -11.71
N HIS A 220 3.48 -7.59 -11.24
CA HIS A 220 2.24 -6.89 -10.91
C HIS A 220 2.42 -5.39 -11.13
N PHE A 221 1.34 -4.66 -11.19
CA PHE A 221 1.33 -3.23 -11.05
C PHE A 221 0.56 -2.83 -9.79
N HIS A 222 0.99 -1.75 -9.17
CA HIS A 222 0.45 -1.26 -7.91
C HIS A 222 -0.39 0.00 -8.15
N VAL A 223 -1.68 -0.08 -7.86
CA VAL A 223 -2.62 1.04 -8.00
C VAL A 223 -2.75 1.78 -6.68
N ARG A 224 -2.79 3.11 -6.76
CA ARG A 224 -3.03 4.00 -5.62
C ARG A 224 -4.20 4.93 -5.89
N LEU A 225 -5.18 4.93 -5.00
CA LEU A 225 -6.30 5.87 -5.01
C LEU A 225 -5.97 7.14 -4.22
N THR A 226 -6.68 8.22 -4.53
CA THR A 226 -6.68 9.43 -3.70
C THR A 226 -7.37 9.18 -2.37
N CYS A 227 -7.04 9.99 -1.35
CA CYS A 227 -7.81 10.02 -0.12
C CYS A 227 -9.30 10.25 -0.41
N PRO A 228 -10.21 9.56 0.29
CA PRO A 228 -11.65 9.75 0.12
C PRO A 228 -12.05 11.18 0.47
N GLN A 229 -13.07 11.67 -0.21
CA GLN A 229 -13.61 12.99 0.09
C GLN A 229 -14.17 13.03 1.54
N GLY A 230 -13.72 14.01 2.31
CA GLY A 230 -14.12 14.18 3.71
C GLY A 230 -13.34 13.31 4.71
N ALA A 231 -12.39 12.50 4.30
CA ALA A 231 -11.46 11.85 5.21
C ALA A 231 -10.58 12.91 5.90
N GLN A 232 -10.60 12.93 7.23
CA GLN A 232 -9.93 13.98 8.00
C GLN A 232 -8.47 13.66 8.30
N HIS A 233 -8.13 12.38 8.34
CA HIS A 233 -6.82 11.90 8.79
C HIS A 233 -6.00 11.26 7.68
N CYS A 234 -6.48 11.29 6.44
CA CYS A 234 -5.84 10.71 5.28
C CYS A 234 -4.90 11.74 4.61
N GLU A 235 -3.65 11.36 4.41
CA GLU A 235 -2.63 12.20 3.79
C GLU A 235 -2.35 11.75 2.36
N ASN A 236 -2.72 12.58 1.38
CA ASN A 236 -2.38 12.33 -0.01
C ASN A 236 -0.87 12.45 -0.25
N GLN A 237 -0.37 11.63 -1.14
CA GLN A 237 0.97 11.84 -1.70
C GLN A 237 0.97 13.07 -2.62
N ALA A 238 2.10 13.75 -2.73
CA ALA A 238 2.27 14.88 -3.66
C ALA A 238 1.79 14.52 -5.08
N PRO A 239 1.15 15.44 -5.81
CA PRO A 239 0.68 15.19 -7.16
C PRO A 239 1.78 14.64 -8.08
N VAL A 240 1.39 13.87 -9.10
CA VAL A 240 2.33 13.46 -10.15
C VAL A 240 2.71 14.67 -10.99
N PRO A 241 3.96 14.77 -11.49
CA PRO A 241 4.37 15.83 -12.40
C PRO A 241 3.50 15.88 -13.65
N ALA A 242 3.38 17.07 -14.27
CA ALA A 242 2.70 17.23 -15.55
C ALA A 242 3.38 16.43 -16.67
N GLY A 243 2.66 16.20 -17.78
CA GLY A 243 3.14 15.42 -18.92
C GLY A 243 2.80 13.94 -18.80
N ASP A 244 3.20 13.16 -19.76
CA ASP A 244 2.96 11.71 -19.82
C ASP A 244 4.01 10.87 -19.09
N GLY A 245 5.07 11.50 -18.58
CA GLY A 245 6.18 10.85 -17.88
C GLY A 245 7.01 9.91 -18.77
N CYS A 246 7.06 10.20 -20.08
CA CYS A 246 7.88 9.48 -21.07
C CYS A 246 9.11 10.32 -21.46
N ASP A 247 9.70 10.97 -20.50
CA ASP A 247 10.75 11.96 -20.64
C ASP A 247 12.06 11.53 -19.95
N SER A 248 12.95 12.49 -19.70
CA SER A 248 14.26 12.26 -19.09
C SER A 248 14.17 11.59 -17.71
N GLU A 249 13.10 11.82 -16.93
CA GLU A 249 12.92 11.13 -15.65
C GLU A 249 12.82 9.62 -15.85
N LEU A 250 12.03 9.17 -16.85
CA LEU A 250 11.94 7.74 -17.17
C LEU A 250 13.29 7.19 -17.63
N TYR A 251 14.01 7.88 -18.51
CA TYR A 251 15.29 7.40 -19.03
C TYR A 251 16.36 7.31 -17.95
N SER A 252 16.33 8.18 -16.94
CA SER A 252 17.27 8.13 -15.81
C SER A 252 17.23 6.82 -15.02
N TRP A 253 16.12 6.07 -15.06
CA TRP A 253 16.00 4.76 -14.42
C TRP A 253 16.88 3.67 -15.06
N PHE A 254 17.34 3.89 -16.28
CA PHE A 254 18.18 2.97 -17.06
C PHE A 254 19.66 3.37 -17.03
N GLU A 255 19.96 4.55 -16.48
CA GLU A 255 21.34 5.02 -16.36
C GLU A 255 22.08 4.24 -15.25
N PRO A 256 23.37 3.93 -15.44
CA PRO A 256 24.18 3.35 -14.39
C PRO A 256 24.27 4.32 -13.20
N PRO A 257 24.44 3.80 -11.97
CA PRO A 257 24.67 4.65 -10.81
C PRO A 257 25.85 5.60 -11.06
N LYS A 258 25.67 6.89 -10.72
CA LYS A 258 26.75 7.87 -10.86
C LYS A 258 27.97 7.44 -10.05
N PRO A 259 29.20 7.50 -10.63
CA PRO A 259 30.42 7.19 -9.89
C PRO A 259 30.49 8.03 -8.61
N GLY A 260 30.78 7.39 -7.47
CA GLY A 260 30.85 8.08 -6.19
C GLY A 260 29.50 8.37 -5.51
N ALA A 261 28.38 7.86 -6.03
CA ALA A 261 27.10 7.98 -5.37
C ALA A 261 27.16 7.25 -3.99
N THR A 262 27.04 8.02 -2.93
CA THR A 262 26.98 7.46 -1.57
C THR A 262 25.69 6.66 -1.41
N PRO A 263 25.72 5.43 -0.84
CA PRO A 263 24.48 4.72 -0.53
C PRO A 263 23.55 5.62 0.29
N SER A 264 22.29 5.65 -0.08
CA SER A 264 21.30 6.43 0.69
C SER A 264 21.31 5.92 2.14
N LYS A 265 21.34 6.85 3.09
CA LYS A 265 21.20 6.49 4.51
C LYS A 265 19.92 5.67 4.71
N PRO A 266 19.95 4.65 5.59
CA PRO A 266 18.74 3.92 5.94
C PRO A 266 17.63 4.91 6.29
N LYS A 267 16.47 4.80 5.64
CA LYS A 267 15.33 5.64 5.99
C LYS A 267 14.87 5.25 7.39
N VAL A 268 14.94 6.20 8.31
CA VAL A 268 14.31 6.03 9.63
C VAL A 268 12.81 5.89 9.40
N THR A 269 12.23 4.81 9.90
CA THR A 269 10.76 4.65 9.86
C THR A 269 10.15 5.70 10.79
N PRO A 270 9.29 6.59 10.30
CA PRO A 270 8.63 7.55 11.15
C PRO A 270 7.74 6.85 12.18
N PRO A 271 7.48 7.46 13.35
CA PRO A 271 6.52 6.92 14.30
C PRO A 271 5.16 6.78 13.65
N GLU A 272 4.41 5.75 14.05
CA GLU A 272 3.04 5.59 13.57
C GLU A 272 2.17 6.81 13.95
N PRO A 273 1.16 7.14 13.14
CA PRO A 273 0.19 8.17 13.48
C PRO A 273 -0.44 7.91 14.86
N PHE A 274 -0.64 8.96 15.64
CA PHE A 274 -1.15 8.85 17.01
C PHE A 274 -2.47 8.06 17.09
N LEU A 275 -3.40 8.29 16.16
CA LEU A 275 -4.66 7.55 16.11
C LEU A 275 -4.45 6.05 15.86
N CYS A 276 -3.48 5.66 15.02
CA CYS A 276 -3.13 4.26 14.80
C CYS A 276 -2.59 3.62 16.08
N GLN A 277 -1.76 4.34 16.85
CA GLN A 277 -1.28 3.87 18.15
C GLN A 277 -2.44 3.71 19.16
N GLN A 278 -3.41 4.64 19.19
CA GLN A 278 -4.59 4.54 20.05
C GLN A 278 -5.41 3.29 19.70
N ILE A 279 -5.58 2.96 18.42
CA ILE A 279 -6.27 1.74 17.98
C ILE A 279 -5.55 0.50 18.52
N LEU A 280 -4.24 0.40 18.35
CA LEU A 280 -3.47 -0.76 18.84
C LEU A 280 -3.49 -0.90 20.36
N ASN A 281 -3.68 0.19 21.09
CA ASN A 281 -3.77 0.24 22.55
C ASN A 281 -5.22 0.25 23.06
N SER A 282 -6.22 0.10 22.17
CA SER A 282 -7.63 0.09 22.55
C SER A 282 -7.95 -1.05 23.51
N PRO A 283 -8.77 -0.83 24.56
CA PRO A 283 -9.26 -1.91 25.40
C PRO A 283 -10.08 -2.95 24.64
N ASN A 284 -10.69 -2.58 23.50
CA ASN A 284 -11.49 -3.47 22.66
C ASN A 284 -10.63 -4.25 21.64
N ARG A 285 -9.31 -4.11 21.67
CA ARG A 285 -8.41 -4.75 20.68
C ARG A 285 -8.62 -6.26 20.58
N SER A 286 -8.93 -6.94 21.70
CA SER A 286 -9.18 -8.37 21.71
C SER A 286 -10.30 -8.81 20.76
N GLU A 287 -11.28 -7.96 20.47
CA GLU A 287 -12.40 -8.25 19.58
C GLU A 287 -11.97 -8.41 18.09
N TRP A 288 -10.79 -7.91 17.73
CA TRP A 288 -10.28 -7.88 16.35
C TRP A 288 -9.17 -8.91 16.10
N LEU A 289 -8.76 -9.65 17.14
CA LEU A 289 -7.64 -10.60 17.05
C LEU A 289 -8.06 -12.01 16.60
N GLU A 290 -9.35 -12.33 16.60
CA GLU A 290 -9.90 -13.66 16.27
C GLU A 290 -10.68 -13.68 14.94
#